data_3cee58454e8e1d91466536d7ccbb7e09
#
_entry.id   3cee58454e8e1d91466536d7ccbb7e09
#
_cell.length_a   1.000
_cell.length_b   1.000
_cell.length_c   1.000
_cell.angle_alpha   90.00
_cell.angle_beta   90.00
_cell.angle_gamma   90.00
#
_symmetry.space_group_name_H-M   'P 1'
#
loop_
_entity.id
_entity.type
_entity.pdbx_description
1 polymer ?
#
loop_
_entity_poly.entity_id
_entity_poly.type
_entity_poly.pdbx_seq_one_letter_code
_entity_poly.pdbx_strand_id
1 'polypeptide(L)'
;MAIARFPSFVIDCPDAHALGAFYGALLDWKVEVSPGWADIRTDGQCISFQQVEPYTPPQWPGQEVPQQVHLDVIVDDLDAAEAAVLELGATKHEHQPGTSFRVFLDPAGHPFCLCVN
;
A
#
# COMPACT_ATOMS: atom_id res chain seq x y z
N MET A 1 17.52 -25.11 8.78
CA MET A 1 16.20 -25.00 9.47
C MET A 1 15.96 -23.58 9.93
N ALA A 2 14.81 -23.04 9.61
CA ALA A 2 14.46 -21.68 10.03
C ALA A 2 13.90 -21.67 11.45
N ILE A 3 14.20 -20.59 12.21
CA ILE A 3 13.66 -20.40 13.55
C ILE A 3 12.19 -20.01 13.49
N ALA A 4 11.77 -19.29 12.43
CA ALA A 4 10.44 -18.73 12.33
C ALA A 4 9.90 -18.81 10.91
N ARG A 5 8.59 -18.60 10.78
CA ARG A 5 7.89 -18.44 9.50
C ARG A 5 7.42 -16.99 9.40
N PHE A 6 7.21 -16.54 8.18
CA PHE A 6 6.80 -15.17 7.91
C PHE A 6 5.37 -15.15 7.35
N PRO A 7 4.34 -14.85 8.18
CA PRO A 7 2.95 -14.91 7.73
C PRO A 7 2.51 -13.67 6.96
N SER A 8 2.95 -12.47 7.33
CA SER A 8 2.48 -11.25 6.67
C SER A 8 3.34 -10.03 7.04
N PHE A 9 3.30 -9.02 6.17
CA PHE A 9 3.63 -7.65 6.55
C PHE A 9 2.41 -7.01 7.18
N VAL A 10 2.63 -6.19 8.22
CA VAL A 10 1.57 -5.40 8.86
C VAL A 10 1.85 -3.92 8.63
N ILE A 11 0.86 -3.20 8.09
CA ILE A 11 0.96 -1.78 7.79
C ILE A 11 0.02 -1.02 8.72
N ASP A 12 0.55 0.00 9.39
CA ASP A 12 -0.25 0.86 10.26
C ASP A 12 -1.05 1.86 9.44
N CYS A 13 -2.25 2.16 9.91
CA CYS A 13 -3.16 3.06 9.18
C CYS A 13 -4.23 3.61 10.12
N PRO A 14 -4.93 4.69 9.73
CA PRO A 14 -6.02 5.22 10.54
C PRO A 14 -7.32 4.43 10.40
N ASP A 15 -7.50 3.69 9.30
CA ASP A 15 -8.70 2.91 9.00
C ASP A 15 -8.30 1.63 8.27
N ALA A 16 -8.22 0.53 9.02
CA ALA A 16 -7.73 -0.74 8.50
C ALA A 16 -8.66 -1.31 7.41
N HIS A 17 -9.97 -1.16 7.57
CA HIS A 17 -10.93 -1.68 6.59
C HIS A 17 -10.83 -0.94 5.26
N ALA A 18 -10.70 0.39 5.31
CA ALA A 18 -10.56 1.21 4.11
C ALA A 18 -9.26 0.90 3.37
N LEU A 19 -8.14 0.77 4.10
CA LEU A 19 -6.87 0.49 3.47
C LEU A 19 -6.80 -0.93 2.92
N GLY A 20 -7.36 -1.90 3.65
CA GLY A 20 -7.49 -3.27 3.17
C GLY A 20 -8.32 -3.36 1.90
N ALA A 21 -9.42 -2.61 1.82
CA ALA A 21 -10.25 -2.55 0.61
C ALA A 21 -9.49 -1.95 -0.58
N PHE A 22 -8.70 -0.91 -0.34
CA PHE A 22 -7.90 -0.27 -1.39
C PHE A 22 -6.91 -1.26 -2.01
N TYR A 23 -6.07 -1.89 -1.18
CA TYR A 23 -5.05 -2.82 -1.68
C TYR A 23 -5.65 -4.13 -2.16
N GLY A 24 -6.74 -4.57 -1.55
CA GLY A 24 -7.49 -5.73 -2.04
C GLY A 24 -8.00 -5.53 -3.46
N ALA A 25 -8.51 -4.33 -3.76
CA ALA A 25 -8.96 -3.98 -5.11
C ALA A 25 -7.77 -3.82 -6.08
N LEU A 26 -6.70 -3.17 -5.62
CA LEU A 26 -5.51 -2.95 -6.45
C LEU A 26 -4.89 -4.27 -6.91
N LEU A 27 -4.79 -5.24 -6.02
CA LEU A 27 -4.12 -6.52 -6.27
C LEU A 27 -5.08 -7.65 -6.64
N ASP A 28 -6.39 -7.42 -6.52
CA ASP A 28 -7.42 -8.45 -6.68
C ASP A 28 -7.19 -9.62 -5.73
N TRP A 29 -6.89 -9.31 -4.46
CA TRP A 29 -6.70 -10.28 -3.40
C TRP A 29 -7.94 -10.33 -2.51
N LYS A 30 -8.18 -11.49 -1.90
CA LYS A 30 -9.30 -11.67 -0.97
C LYS A 30 -9.10 -10.83 0.29
N VAL A 31 -10.14 -10.09 0.68
CA VAL A 31 -10.13 -9.22 1.88
C VAL A 31 -10.90 -9.92 3.01
N GLU A 32 -10.27 -9.94 4.19
CA GLU A 32 -10.90 -10.43 5.42
C GLU A 32 -10.74 -9.36 6.49
N VAL A 33 -11.83 -9.00 7.17
CA VAL A 33 -11.82 -7.93 8.15
C VAL A 33 -12.23 -8.42 9.53
N SER A 34 -11.70 -7.76 10.57
CA SER A 34 -12.10 -7.91 11.94
C SER A 34 -11.97 -6.53 12.61
N PRO A 35 -12.42 -6.35 13.87
CA PRO A 35 -12.34 -5.02 14.49
C PRO A 35 -10.90 -4.48 14.51
N GLY A 36 -10.68 -3.31 13.91
CA GLY A 36 -9.38 -2.64 13.87
C GLY A 36 -8.32 -3.32 13.03
N TRP A 37 -8.71 -4.27 12.16
CA TRP A 37 -7.77 -5.11 11.42
C TRP A 37 -8.32 -5.50 10.06
N ALA A 38 -7.45 -5.67 9.08
CA ALA A 38 -7.80 -6.27 7.80
C ALA A 38 -6.62 -7.10 7.30
N ASP A 39 -6.92 -8.19 6.63
CA ASP A 39 -5.95 -8.99 5.88
C ASP A 39 -6.35 -9.01 4.42
N ILE A 40 -5.37 -8.97 3.53
CA ILE A 40 -5.58 -9.33 2.13
C ILE A 40 -4.69 -10.52 1.79
N ARG A 41 -5.25 -11.48 1.08
CA ARG A 41 -4.59 -12.77 0.86
C ARG A 41 -4.71 -13.26 -0.57
N THR A 42 -3.67 -13.91 -1.02
CA THR A 42 -3.66 -14.80 -2.17
C THR A 42 -2.75 -15.98 -1.82
N ASP A 43 -2.55 -16.91 -2.75
CA ASP A 43 -1.75 -18.12 -2.50
C ASP A 43 -0.38 -17.79 -1.89
N GLY A 44 -0.19 -18.16 -0.63
CA GLY A 44 1.07 -18.02 0.08
C GLY A 44 1.49 -16.60 0.43
N GLN A 45 0.64 -15.59 0.17
CA GLN A 45 0.96 -14.20 0.44
C GLN A 45 -0.14 -13.53 1.26
N CYS A 46 0.27 -12.65 2.17
CA CYS A 46 -0.66 -11.90 3.01
C CYS A 46 -0.06 -10.54 3.34
N ILE A 47 -0.88 -9.50 3.25
CA ILE A 47 -0.59 -8.18 3.79
C ILE A 47 -1.70 -7.87 4.78
N SER A 48 -1.32 -7.36 5.95
CA SER A 48 -2.26 -7.02 7.01
C SER A 48 -2.23 -5.53 7.27
N PHE A 49 -3.34 -5.01 7.80
CA PHE A 49 -3.48 -3.59 8.10
C PHE A 49 -3.97 -3.46 9.55
N GLN A 50 -3.23 -2.70 10.35
CA GLN A 50 -3.54 -2.48 11.76
C GLN A 50 -3.98 -1.05 11.94
N GLN A 51 -5.17 -0.88 12.50
CA GLN A 51 -5.69 0.45 12.82
C GLN A 51 -5.00 0.96 14.08
N VAL A 52 -4.42 2.15 13.99
CA VAL A 52 -3.72 2.77 15.11
C VAL A 52 -4.26 4.18 15.34
N GLU A 53 -4.20 4.63 16.59
CA GLU A 53 -4.67 5.95 16.99
C GLU A 53 -3.78 6.48 18.12
N PRO A 54 -3.20 7.69 18.01
CA PRO A 54 -3.23 8.54 16.82
C PRO A 54 -2.36 8.01 15.69
N TYR A 55 -2.69 8.36 14.45
CA TYR A 55 -1.94 7.95 13.27
C TYR A 55 -1.25 9.17 12.66
N THR A 56 0.05 9.03 12.37
CA THR A 56 0.82 10.03 11.64
C THR A 56 1.33 9.42 10.35
N PRO A 57 0.89 9.95 9.19
CA PRO A 57 1.36 9.40 7.91
C PRO A 57 2.84 9.69 7.69
N PRO A 58 3.54 8.84 6.93
CA PRO A 58 4.92 9.12 6.54
C PRO A 58 5.00 10.35 5.64
N GLN A 59 6.17 10.99 5.68
CA GLN A 59 6.48 12.16 4.84
C GLN A 59 7.66 11.80 3.95
N TRP A 60 7.40 11.62 2.68
CA TRP A 60 8.44 11.25 1.73
C TRP A 60 8.47 12.32 0.62
N PRO A 61 9.65 12.72 0.13
CA PRO A 61 10.98 12.19 0.42
C PRO A 61 11.65 12.76 1.68
N GLY A 62 10.96 13.61 2.44
CA GLY A 62 11.48 14.13 3.70
C GLY A 62 11.72 13.03 4.73
N GLN A 63 12.53 13.35 5.75
CA GLN A 63 12.94 12.37 6.75
C GLN A 63 12.48 12.74 8.17
N GLU A 64 11.60 13.72 8.33
CA GLU A 64 11.04 14.05 9.65
C GLU A 64 10.11 12.93 10.14
N VAL A 65 9.31 12.36 9.23
CA VAL A 65 8.51 11.16 9.48
C VAL A 65 8.79 10.22 8.31
N PRO A 66 9.89 9.47 8.34
CA PRO A 66 10.32 8.72 7.17
C PRO A 66 9.41 7.53 6.89
N GLN A 67 9.22 7.22 5.60
CA GLN A 67 8.68 5.92 5.25
C GLN A 67 9.69 4.84 5.66
N GLN A 68 9.21 3.73 6.19
CA GLN A 68 10.08 2.60 6.56
C GLN A 68 10.12 1.57 5.45
N VAL A 69 9.01 1.42 4.73
CA VAL A 69 8.89 0.55 3.57
C VAL A 69 7.91 1.20 2.61
N HIS A 70 7.96 0.80 1.35
CA HIS A 70 6.93 1.13 0.38
C HIS A 70 6.68 -0.08 -0.52
N LEU A 71 5.50 -0.14 -1.13
CA LEU A 71 5.16 -1.20 -2.05
C LEU A 71 5.49 -0.76 -3.47
N ASP A 72 6.13 -1.64 -4.23
CA ASP A 72 6.24 -1.53 -5.67
C ASP A 72 5.30 -2.57 -6.26
N VAL A 73 4.41 -2.15 -7.15
CA VAL A 73 3.55 -3.07 -7.89
C VAL A 73 3.83 -2.94 -9.38
N ILE A 74 3.79 -4.07 -10.06
CA ILE A 74 4.06 -4.11 -11.50
C ILE A 74 2.74 -3.95 -12.25
N VAL A 75 2.73 -3.04 -13.21
CA VAL A 75 1.58 -2.79 -14.09
C VAL A 75 2.01 -2.89 -15.53
N ASP A 76 1.05 -3.14 -16.43
CA ASP A 76 1.33 -3.24 -17.86
C ASP A 76 1.42 -1.87 -18.53
N ASP A 77 0.61 -0.92 -18.06
CA ASP A 77 0.48 0.41 -18.66
C ASP A 77 0.35 1.44 -17.55
N LEU A 78 1.33 2.36 -17.44
CA LEU A 78 1.35 3.37 -16.39
C LEU A 78 0.15 4.32 -16.46
N ASP A 79 -0.27 4.73 -17.65
CA ASP A 79 -1.38 5.67 -17.78
C ASP A 79 -2.71 5.04 -17.34
N ALA A 80 -2.97 3.81 -17.79
CA ALA A 80 -4.18 3.08 -17.39
C ALA A 80 -4.17 2.78 -15.89
N ALA A 81 -3.03 2.36 -15.35
CA ALA A 81 -2.90 2.07 -13.92
C ALA A 81 -3.05 3.32 -13.06
N GLU A 82 -2.49 4.44 -13.49
CA GLU A 82 -2.66 5.72 -12.79
C GLU A 82 -4.14 6.09 -12.68
N ALA A 83 -4.88 6.03 -13.81
CA ALA A 83 -6.31 6.33 -13.78
C ALA A 83 -7.06 5.42 -12.80
N ALA A 84 -6.72 4.14 -12.79
CA ALA A 84 -7.38 3.15 -11.93
C ALA A 84 -7.10 3.41 -10.44
N VAL A 85 -5.84 3.68 -10.05
CA VAL A 85 -5.53 3.90 -8.63
C VAL A 85 -6.09 5.21 -8.12
N LEU A 86 -6.15 6.25 -8.97
CA LEU A 86 -6.78 7.51 -8.59
C LEU A 86 -8.27 7.30 -8.32
N GLU A 87 -8.93 6.50 -9.13
CA GLU A 87 -10.34 6.17 -8.91
C GLU A 87 -10.56 5.39 -7.62
N LEU A 88 -9.59 4.54 -7.21
CA LEU A 88 -9.65 3.82 -5.96
C LEU A 88 -9.38 4.68 -4.72
N GLY A 89 -8.89 5.90 -4.90
CA GLY A 89 -8.66 6.83 -3.80
C GLY A 89 -7.21 7.18 -3.53
N ALA A 90 -6.29 6.75 -4.38
CA ALA A 90 -4.89 7.19 -4.29
C ALA A 90 -4.75 8.62 -4.77
N THR A 91 -3.67 9.28 -4.35
CA THR A 91 -3.27 10.58 -4.87
C THR A 91 -1.89 10.47 -5.49
N LYS A 92 -1.67 11.20 -6.58
CA LYS A 92 -0.36 11.21 -7.22
C LYS A 92 0.59 12.10 -6.44
N HIS A 93 1.77 11.58 -6.11
CA HIS A 93 2.77 12.38 -5.41
C HIS A 93 3.36 13.43 -6.36
N GLU A 94 3.66 14.61 -5.83
CA GLU A 94 4.27 15.68 -6.65
C GLU A 94 5.72 15.38 -7.01
N HIS A 95 6.44 14.66 -6.15
CA HIS A 95 7.82 14.27 -6.39
C HIS A 95 7.88 12.97 -7.18
N GLN A 96 8.35 13.04 -8.44
CA GLN A 96 8.43 11.91 -9.35
C GLN A 96 9.88 11.73 -9.80
N PRO A 97 10.66 10.89 -9.08
CA PRO A 97 12.09 10.78 -9.33
C PRO A 97 12.47 9.95 -10.56
N GLY A 98 11.51 9.22 -11.17
CA GLY A 98 11.81 8.35 -12.30
C GLY A 98 10.81 8.44 -13.42
N THR A 99 11.06 7.70 -14.51
CA THR A 99 10.22 7.67 -15.69
C THR A 99 9.59 6.30 -15.95
N SER A 100 10.21 5.22 -15.45
CA SER A 100 9.70 3.85 -15.59
C SER A 100 8.79 3.44 -14.42
N PHE A 101 8.58 4.35 -13.48
CA PHE A 101 7.66 4.16 -12.37
C PHE A 101 7.08 5.51 -11.96
N ARG A 102 5.94 5.47 -11.26
CA ARG A 102 5.28 6.67 -10.73
C ARG A 102 4.92 6.44 -9.27
N VAL A 103 5.08 7.49 -8.46
CA VAL A 103 4.84 7.45 -7.03
C VAL A 103 3.46 8.01 -6.70
N PHE A 104 2.74 7.30 -5.85
CA PHE A 104 1.40 7.67 -5.37
C PHE A 104 1.36 7.54 -3.86
N LEU A 105 0.35 8.16 -3.27
CA LEU A 105 0.02 7.95 -1.86
C LEU A 105 -1.29 7.17 -1.79
N ASP A 106 -1.31 6.16 -0.94
CA ASP A 106 -2.54 5.41 -0.68
C ASP A 106 -3.48 6.23 0.23
N PRO A 107 -4.71 5.76 0.53
CA PRO A 107 -5.64 6.50 1.37
C PRO A 107 -5.14 6.81 2.79
N ALA A 108 -4.15 6.08 3.29
CA ALA A 108 -3.52 6.35 4.58
C ALA A 108 -2.29 7.27 4.47
N GLY A 109 -1.89 7.64 3.25
CA GLY A 109 -0.73 8.49 3.00
C GLY A 109 0.59 7.75 2.85
N HIS A 110 0.59 6.41 2.78
CA HIS A 110 1.81 5.66 2.50
C HIS A 110 2.18 5.78 1.03
N PRO A 111 3.46 6.10 0.72
CA PRO A 111 3.92 6.04 -0.67
C PRO A 111 3.90 4.61 -1.21
N PHE A 112 3.51 4.48 -2.47
CA PHE A 112 3.65 3.24 -3.23
C PHE A 112 3.95 3.58 -4.68
N CYS A 113 4.52 2.64 -5.41
CA CYS A 113 4.94 2.88 -6.79
C CYS A 113 4.20 1.94 -7.74
N LEU A 114 3.79 2.50 -8.87
CA LEU A 114 3.40 1.72 -10.05
C LEU A 114 4.63 1.62 -10.95
N CYS A 115 5.04 0.41 -11.26
CA CYS A 115 6.25 0.15 -12.02
C CYS A 115 5.94 -0.65 -13.27
N VAL A 116 6.65 -0.36 -14.37
CA VAL A 116 6.66 -1.23 -15.55
C VAL A 116 7.98 -2.00 -15.59
N ASN A 117 7.91 -3.19 -16.10
CA ASN A 117 9.06 -4.06 -16.21
C ASN A 117 9.87 -3.75 -17.46
#